data_d7065495d68e6922d773a92c0ce2faa3
#
_entry.id   d7065495d68e6922d773a92c0ce2faa3
#
_cell.length_a   1.000
_cell.length_b   1.000
_cell.length_c   1.000
_cell.angle_alpha   90.00
_cell.angle_beta   90.00
_cell.angle_gamma   90.00
#
_symmetry.space_group_name_H-M   'P 1'
#
loop_
_entity.id
_entity.type
_entity.pdbx_description
1 polymer ?
#
loop_
_entity_poly.entity_id
_entity_poly.type
_entity_poly.pdbx_seq_one_letter_code
_entity_poly.pdbx_strand_id
1 'polypeptide(L)'
;MSDPSPHPTLAGRLAAMTLAQKAGQVLCAGFDGSELTPPLAALIGELHLGGLVYFERNVASRPALARLSAAVQQAARQSGQPALLIAIDQEGGRVTRLRAAKGFSEFASPQEVAARGGPEAVRAVAAAMAAELLEVGINMNLAPVLDTCGSSPANPVINTSSFGSDPHLVAACGVAFIQALQEAGVMAVGKHFPGHGDTTVDSHIALPVVAHGRARLEAVEFVPAQAALAAGVAGIMSAHVYFPAIEPTAN
;
A
#
# COMPACT_ATOMS: atom_id res chain seq x y z
N MET A 1 10.26 25.33 34.33
CA MET A 1 10.62 24.23 33.39
C MET A 1 9.60 23.13 33.63
N SER A 2 8.57 23.06 32.80
CA SER A 2 7.53 22.02 32.87
C SER A 2 8.08 20.77 32.19
N ASP A 3 8.16 19.70 32.97
CA ASP A 3 8.49 18.34 32.53
C ASP A 3 7.50 17.94 31.41
N PRO A 4 7.93 17.52 30.21
CA PRO A 4 6.98 17.06 29.20
C PRO A 4 6.35 15.77 29.70
N SER A 5 5.04 15.78 29.91
CA SER A 5 4.28 14.58 30.27
C SER A 5 4.63 13.45 29.31
N PRO A 6 4.99 12.26 29.81
CA PRO A 6 5.39 11.16 28.95
C PRO A 6 4.23 10.84 27.97
N HIS A 7 4.52 10.84 26.68
CA HIS A 7 3.53 10.41 25.67
C HIS A 7 3.01 9.04 26.04
N PRO A 8 1.68 8.84 26.06
CA PRO A 8 1.12 7.54 26.43
C PRO A 8 1.66 6.44 25.50
N THR A 9 2.05 5.31 26.09
CA THR A 9 2.50 4.14 25.32
C THR A 9 1.38 3.65 24.39
N LEU A 10 1.71 2.90 23.34
CA LEU A 10 0.72 2.31 22.45
C LEU A 10 -0.32 1.48 23.21
N ALA A 11 0.12 0.67 24.18
CA ALA A 11 -0.75 -0.10 25.06
C ALA A 11 -1.70 0.81 25.88
N GLY A 12 -1.20 1.91 26.41
CA GLY A 12 -1.99 2.90 27.14
C GLY A 12 -3.04 3.57 26.26
N ARG A 13 -2.68 3.93 25.01
CA ARG A 13 -3.65 4.47 24.04
C ARG A 13 -4.75 3.45 23.72
N LEU A 14 -4.39 2.20 23.42
CA LEU A 14 -5.36 1.14 23.15
C LEU A 14 -6.28 0.86 24.34
N ALA A 15 -5.76 0.89 25.56
CA ALA A 15 -6.57 0.69 26.76
C ALA A 15 -7.61 1.81 26.97
N ALA A 16 -7.26 3.04 26.61
CA ALA A 16 -8.14 4.20 26.72
C ALA A 16 -9.24 4.27 25.64
N MET A 17 -9.09 3.56 24.53
CA MET A 17 -10.05 3.56 23.42
C MET A 17 -11.32 2.75 23.76
N THR A 18 -12.48 3.28 23.37
CA THR A 18 -13.74 2.53 23.34
C THR A 18 -13.73 1.44 22.26
N LEU A 19 -14.67 0.50 22.32
CA LEU A 19 -14.82 -0.52 21.28
C LEU A 19 -15.11 0.11 19.90
N ALA A 20 -15.95 1.14 19.84
CA ALA A 20 -16.26 1.86 18.60
C ALA A 20 -15.01 2.51 18.00
N GLN A 21 -14.18 3.17 18.83
CA GLN A 21 -12.92 3.73 18.38
C GLN A 21 -11.97 2.65 17.85
N LYS A 22 -11.83 1.53 18.56
CA LYS A 22 -10.98 0.41 18.09
C LYS A 22 -11.49 -0.17 16.76
N ALA A 23 -12.80 -0.33 16.61
CA ALA A 23 -13.40 -0.81 15.37
C ALA A 23 -13.16 0.17 14.20
N GLY A 24 -13.28 1.48 14.45
CA GLY A 24 -12.99 2.49 13.43
C GLY A 24 -11.52 2.51 13.00
N GLN A 25 -10.60 2.28 13.93
CA GLN A 25 -9.15 2.30 13.63
C GLN A 25 -8.69 1.18 12.68
N VAL A 26 -9.46 0.11 12.50
CA VAL A 26 -9.16 -0.95 11.52
C VAL A 26 -9.83 -0.72 10.16
N LEU A 27 -10.56 0.39 10.01
CA LEU A 27 -11.22 0.76 8.76
C LEU A 27 -10.39 1.80 8.00
N CYS A 28 -10.21 1.55 6.70
CA CYS A 28 -9.62 2.48 5.75
C CYS A 28 -10.61 2.69 4.61
N ALA A 29 -11.02 3.94 4.36
CA ALA A 29 -12.11 4.26 3.43
C ALA A 29 -11.62 5.10 2.25
N GLY A 30 -12.17 4.82 1.05
CA GLY A 30 -12.12 5.73 -0.09
C GLY A 30 -13.24 6.76 -0.03
N PHE A 31 -13.10 7.87 -0.76
CA PHE A 31 -14.09 8.92 -0.85
C PHE A 31 -14.05 9.61 -2.22
N ASP A 32 -15.05 10.45 -2.51
CA ASP A 32 -15.09 11.23 -3.74
C ASP A 32 -14.71 12.69 -3.49
N GLY A 33 -14.13 13.31 -4.53
CA GLY A 33 -13.69 14.71 -4.48
C GLY A 33 -12.25 14.90 -4.02
N SER A 34 -11.77 16.14 -4.13
CA SER A 34 -10.38 16.54 -3.86
C SER A 34 -10.26 17.56 -2.74
N GLU A 35 -11.29 17.68 -1.90
CA GLU A 35 -11.36 18.60 -0.77
C GLU A 35 -12.04 17.93 0.43
N LEU A 36 -11.75 18.44 1.65
CA LEU A 36 -12.46 18.02 2.85
C LEU A 36 -13.87 18.63 2.83
N THR A 37 -14.88 17.78 2.66
CA THR A 37 -16.30 18.17 2.73
C THR A 37 -16.87 17.89 4.12
N PRO A 38 -17.98 18.56 4.54
CA PRO A 38 -18.63 18.23 5.81
C PRO A 38 -18.99 16.76 5.97
N PRO A 39 -19.51 16.03 4.94
CA PRO A 39 -19.75 14.59 5.06
C PRO A 39 -18.48 13.78 5.29
N LEU A 40 -17.35 14.13 4.63
CA LEU A 40 -16.08 13.43 4.86
C LEU A 40 -15.54 13.69 6.27
N ALA A 41 -15.65 14.93 6.77
CA ALA A 41 -15.24 15.27 8.14
C ALA A 41 -16.09 14.51 9.17
N ALA A 42 -17.41 14.40 8.96
CA ALA A 42 -18.31 13.60 9.80
C ALA A 42 -17.92 12.10 9.76
N LEU A 43 -17.67 11.54 8.56
CA LEU A 43 -17.24 10.16 8.41
C LEU A 43 -15.94 9.87 9.21
N ILE A 44 -14.95 10.75 9.12
CA ILE A 44 -13.72 10.62 9.89
C ILE A 44 -14.02 10.64 11.39
N GLY A 45 -14.80 11.61 11.87
CA GLY A 45 -15.07 11.81 13.30
C GLY A 45 -15.97 10.76 13.91
N GLU A 46 -17.10 10.44 13.27
CA GLU A 46 -18.14 9.56 13.79
C GLU A 46 -17.75 8.08 13.74
N LEU A 47 -17.10 7.64 12.65
CA LEU A 47 -16.63 6.27 12.51
C LEU A 47 -15.24 6.03 13.11
N HIS A 48 -14.57 7.07 13.58
CA HIS A 48 -13.21 6.98 14.11
C HIS A 48 -12.22 6.28 13.15
N LEU A 49 -12.29 6.61 11.85
CA LEU A 49 -11.51 5.93 10.80
C LEU A 49 -10.02 5.89 11.12
N GLY A 50 -9.40 4.73 10.90
CA GLY A 50 -7.95 4.56 10.98
C GLY A 50 -7.22 5.13 9.76
N GLY A 51 -7.85 5.19 8.60
CA GLY A 51 -7.21 5.71 7.40
C GLY A 51 -8.13 6.07 6.26
N LEU A 52 -7.53 6.69 5.24
CA LEU A 52 -8.15 7.02 3.96
C LEU A 52 -7.29 6.47 2.82
N VAL A 53 -7.94 6.01 1.74
CA VAL A 53 -7.26 5.63 0.49
C VAL A 53 -7.55 6.70 -0.55
N TYR A 54 -6.47 7.29 -1.10
CA TYR A 54 -6.55 8.25 -2.19
C TYR A 54 -6.47 7.53 -3.54
N PHE A 55 -7.36 7.94 -4.42
CA PHE A 55 -7.40 7.53 -5.82
C PHE A 55 -7.11 8.71 -6.74
N GLU A 56 -6.97 8.47 -8.03
CA GLU A 56 -6.72 9.54 -9.02
C GLU A 56 -7.76 10.67 -8.95
N ARG A 57 -9.02 10.35 -8.64
CA ARG A 57 -10.12 11.32 -8.48
C ARG A 57 -9.93 12.30 -7.31
N ASN A 58 -9.08 11.95 -6.34
CA ASN A 58 -8.77 12.81 -5.20
C ASN A 58 -7.58 13.75 -5.48
N VAL A 59 -6.85 13.53 -6.57
CA VAL A 59 -5.67 14.31 -6.95
C VAL A 59 -6.04 15.40 -7.95
N ALA A 60 -6.28 16.61 -7.50
CA ALA A 60 -6.52 17.76 -8.39
C ALA A 60 -5.20 18.38 -8.88
N SER A 61 -4.26 18.63 -7.96
CA SER A 61 -2.90 19.09 -8.21
C SER A 61 -2.04 18.82 -6.98
N ARG A 62 -0.71 18.91 -7.10
CA ARG A 62 0.22 18.72 -5.98
C ARG A 62 -0.13 19.63 -4.78
N PRO A 63 -0.30 20.97 -4.91
CA PRO A 63 -0.66 21.82 -3.78
C PRO A 63 -2.06 21.52 -3.21
N ALA A 64 -3.03 21.15 -4.06
CA ALA A 64 -4.38 20.82 -3.60
C ALA A 64 -4.38 19.54 -2.75
N LEU A 65 -3.62 18.52 -3.17
CA LEU A 65 -3.49 17.26 -2.45
C LEU A 65 -2.84 17.47 -1.08
N ALA A 66 -1.79 18.29 -1.00
CA ALA A 66 -1.15 18.64 0.27
C ALA A 66 -2.14 19.32 1.24
N ARG A 67 -2.97 20.26 0.74
CA ARG A 67 -4.03 20.89 1.55
C ARG A 67 -5.08 19.88 2.01
N LEU A 68 -5.52 18.97 1.14
CA LEU A 68 -6.47 17.92 1.49
C LEU A 68 -5.91 17.04 2.61
N SER A 69 -4.67 16.56 2.48
CA SER A 69 -4.03 15.73 3.49
C SER A 69 -3.90 16.44 4.84
N ALA A 70 -3.53 17.72 4.83
CA ALA A 70 -3.49 18.53 6.04
C ALA A 70 -4.88 18.70 6.68
N ALA A 71 -5.91 18.93 5.87
CA ALA A 71 -7.28 19.12 6.35
C ALA A 71 -7.87 17.85 6.97
N VAL A 72 -7.70 16.67 6.34
CA VAL A 72 -8.22 15.40 6.90
C VAL A 72 -7.46 15.02 8.18
N GLN A 73 -6.16 15.27 8.27
CA GLN A 73 -5.39 15.08 9.50
C GLN A 73 -5.85 16.03 10.61
N GLN A 74 -6.21 17.25 10.26
CA GLN A 74 -6.76 18.21 11.23
C GLN A 74 -8.13 17.76 11.73
N ALA A 75 -9.01 17.26 10.86
CA ALA A 75 -10.32 16.72 11.25
C ALA A 75 -10.17 15.55 12.24
N ALA A 76 -9.25 14.62 11.99
CA ALA A 76 -8.96 13.52 12.89
C ALA A 76 -8.49 14.02 14.28
N ARG A 77 -7.54 14.97 14.29
CA ARG A 77 -7.07 15.58 15.56
C ARG A 77 -8.19 16.27 16.34
N GLN A 78 -9.05 17.02 15.64
CA GLN A 78 -10.20 17.71 16.28
C GLN A 78 -11.20 16.73 16.89
N SER A 79 -11.29 15.51 16.33
CA SER A 79 -12.11 14.41 16.88
C SER A 79 -11.39 13.58 17.96
N GLY A 80 -10.19 14.00 18.40
CA GLY A 80 -9.42 13.30 19.43
C GLY A 80 -8.83 11.95 18.98
N GLN A 81 -8.68 11.74 17.68
CA GLN A 81 -8.20 10.48 17.11
C GLN A 81 -6.68 10.49 16.86
N PRO A 82 -6.07 9.31 16.72
CA PRO A 82 -4.73 9.19 16.16
C PRO A 82 -4.64 9.80 14.76
N ALA A 83 -3.43 10.08 14.31
CA ALA A 83 -3.20 10.47 12.91
C ALA A 83 -3.69 9.39 11.96
N LEU A 84 -4.36 9.80 10.88
CA LEU A 84 -4.85 8.88 9.84
C LEU A 84 -3.69 8.26 9.06
N LEU A 85 -3.86 7.00 8.69
CA LEU A 85 -3.12 6.40 7.60
C LEU A 85 -3.69 6.96 6.29
N ILE A 86 -2.89 7.71 5.54
CA ILE A 86 -3.27 8.21 4.21
C ILE A 86 -2.53 7.37 3.19
N ALA A 87 -3.27 6.48 2.54
CA ALA A 87 -2.75 5.48 1.63
C ALA A 87 -3.01 5.83 0.16
N ILE A 88 -2.14 5.36 -0.73
CA ILE A 88 -2.27 5.50 -2.18
C ILE A 88 -1.62 4.32 -2.89
N ASP A 89 -2.11 3.97 -4.11
CA ASP A 89 -1.43 3.08 -5.03
C ASP A 89 -0.48 3.87 -5.93
N GLN A 90 0.76 3.98 -5.54
CA GLN A 90 1.81 4.61 -6.33
C GLN A 90 2.91 3.58 -6.60
N GLU A 91 2.74 2.77 -7.67
CA GLU A 91 3.65 1.68 -8.02
C GLU A 91 4.70 2.13 -9.06
N GLY A 92 4.32 3.04 -9.91
CA GLY A 92 5.00 3.41 -11.15
C GLY A 92 4.34 2.78 -12.39
N GLY A 93 4.68 3.28 -13.57
CA GLY A 93 4.09 2.82 -14.83
C GLY A 93 2.58 3.01 -14.87
N ARG A 94 1.86 1.91 -15.15
CA ARG A 94 0.41 1.92 -15.33
C ARG A 94 -0.37 2.25 -14.05
N VAL A 95 0.10 1.77 -12.90
CA VAL A 95 -0.53 2.01 -11.59
C VAL A 95 0.14 3.19 -10.90
N THR A 96 -0.28 4.36 -11.32
CA THR A 96 0.21 5.66 -10.85
C THR A 96 -0.98 6.59 -10.65
N ARG A 97 -1.15 7.14 -9.44
CA ARG A 97 -2.20 8.12 -9.14
C ARG A 97 -1.66 9.55 -9.17
N LEU A 98 -0.40 9.71 -8.80
CA LEU A 98 0.32 10.99 -8.86
C LEU A 98 0.96 11.15 -10.23
N ARG A 99 0.26 11.80 -11.16
CA ARG A 99 0.67 11.90 -12.57
C ARG A 99 1.37 13.22 -12.88
N ALA A 100 2.22 13.24 -13.91
CA ALA A 100 2.92 14.45 -14.38
C ALA A 100 1.96 15.61 -14.70
N ALA A 101 0.81 15.33 -15.29
CA ALA A 101 -0.23 16.33 -15.56
C ALA A 101 -0.79 17.02 -14.31
N LYS A 102 -0.55 16.46 -13.13
CA LYS A 102 -0.92 16.99 -11.81
C LYS A 102 0.26 17.61 -11.04
N GLY A 103 1.45 17.70 -11.68
CA GLY A 103 2.65 18.29 -11.12
C GLY A 103 3.56 17.31 -10.38
N PHE A 104 3.50 16.02 -10.68
CA PHE A 104 4.33 14.97 -10.09
C PHE A 104 5.32 14.37 -11.10
N SER A 105 6.30 13.61 -10.64
CA SER A 105 7.22 12.88 -11.50
C SER A 105 6.57 11.67 -12.16
N GLU A 106 7.07 11.31 -13.33
CA GLU A 106 6.74 10.04 -13.96
C GLU A 106 7.77 8.98 -13.53
N PHE A 107 7.27 7.87 -13.03
CA PHE A 107 8.08 6.71 -12.69
C PHE A 107 7.81 5.58 -13.68
N ALA A 108 8.87 4.97 -14.20
CA ALA A 108 8.77 3.78 -15.04
C ALA A 108 8.11 2.62 -14.28
N SER A 109 7.62 1.63 -15.00
CA SER A 109 7.03 0.44 -14.36
C SER A 109 8.05 -0.32 -13.53
N PRO A 110 7.62 -1.00 -12.44
CA PRO A 110 8.51 -1.82 -11.62
C PRO A 110 9.32 -2.82 -12.44
N GLN A 111 8.71 -3.47 -13.44
CA GLN A 111 9.39 -4.39 -14.36
C GLN A 111 10.54 -3.71 -15.12
N GLU A 112 10.30 -2.52 -15.69
CA GLU A 112 11.33 -1.79 -16.42
C GLU A 112 12.46 -1.33 -15.51
N VAL A 113 12.14 -0.85 -14.30
CA VAL A 113 13.17 -0.42 -13.34
C VAL A 113 14.03 -1.60 -12.91
N ALA A 114 13.42 -2.74 -12.58
CA ALA A 114 14.13 -3.96 -12.21
C ALA A 114 15.03 -4.47 -13.36
N ALA A 115 14.52 -4.45 -14.59
CA ALA A 115 15.29 -4.88 -15.77
C ALA A 115 16.50 -3.97 -16.08
N ARG A 116 16.43 -2.67 -15.77
CA ARG A 116 17.49 -1.69 -16.03
C ARG A 116 18.62 -1.73 -15.01
N GLY A 117 18.35 -2.01 -13.75
CA GLY A 117 19.37 -1.92 -12.71
C GLY A 117 19.05 -2.67 -11.40
N GLY A 118 18.12 -3.62 -11.45
CA GLY A 118 17.80 -4.49 -10.31
C GLY A 118 17.39 -3.74 -9.04
N PRO A 119 17.71 -4.30 -7.86
CA PRO A 119 17.32 -3.73 -6.57
C PRO A 119 17.86 -2.32 -6.30
N GLU A 120 19.04 -1.97 -6.83
CA GLU A 120 19.62 -0.64 -6.63
C GLU A 120 18.82 0.44 -7.35
N ALA A 121 18.44 0.20 -8.61
CA ALA A 121 17.59 1.12 -9.36
C ALA A 121 16.20 1.24 -8.72
N VAL A 122 15.63 0.12 -8.23
CA VAL A 122 14.36 0.10 -7.52
C VAL A 122 14.43 0.94 -6.24
N ARG A 123 15.51 0.82 -5.47
CA ARG A 123 15.73 1.63 -4.27
C ARG A 123 15.74 3.13 -4.57
N ALA A 124 16.47 3.53 -5.62
CA ALA A 124 16.54 4.94 -6.02
C ALA A 124 15.18 5.51 -6.44
N VAL A 125 14.40 4.76 -7.22
CA VAL A 125 13.04 5.14 -7.63
C VAL A 125 12.11 5.24 -6.42
N ALA A 126 12.15 4.26 -5.51
CA ALA A 126 11.33 4.25 -4.31
C ALA A 126 11.64 5.43 -3.37
N ALA A 127 12.92 5.81 -3.22
CA ALA A 127 13.32 6.97 -2.43
C ALA A 127 12.77 8.29 -3.02
N ALA A 128 12.85 8.46 -4.35
CA ALA A 128 12.28 9.62 -5.03
C ALA A 128 10.75 9.67 -4.88
N MET A 129 10.09 8.52 -5.00
CA MET A 129 8.64 8.38 -4.81
C MET A 129 8.23 8.73 -3.37
N ALA A 130 8.99 8.26 -2.37
CA ALA A 130 8.73 8.55 -0.97
C ALA A 130 8.79 10.07 -0.67
N ALA A 131 9.74 10.78 -1.26
CA ALA A 131 9.85 12.23 -1.09
C ALA A 131 8.60 12.97 -1.61
N GLU A 132 8.08 12.59 -2.78
CA GLU A 132 6.85 13.17 -3.31
C GLU A 132 5.60 12.83 -2.49
N LEU A 133 5.50 11.60 -1.97
CA LEU A 133 4.41 11.18 -1.10
C LEU A 133 4.37 12.00 0.18
N LEU A 134 5.52 12.17 0.84
CA LEU A 134 5.63 12.94 2.08
C LEU A 134 5.31 14.41 1.88
N GLU A 135 5.75 15.01 0.76
CA GLU A 135 5.48 16.42 0.45
C GLU A 135 3.97 16.72 0.40
N VAL A 136 3.16 15.75 -0.02
CA VAL A 136 1.70 15.90 -0.06
C VAL A 136 0.97 15.24 1.11
N GLY A 137 1.71 14.84 2.16
CA GLY A 137 1.15 14.30 3.40
C GLY A 137 0.63 12.87 3.32
N ILE A 138 1.01 12.11 2.30
CA ILE A 138 0.73 10.66 2.20
C ILE A 138 1.79 9.92 2.99
N ASN A 139 1.37 9.04 3.90
CA ASN A 139 2.24 8.31 4.82
C ASN A 139 2.22 6.79 4.65
N MET A 140 1.45 6.28 3.68
CA MET A 140 1.38 4.86 3.34
C MET A 140 1.31 4.68 1.83
N ASN A 141 2.14 3.80 1.27
CA ASN A 141 2.05 3.39 -0.12
C ASN A 141 1.61 1.93 -0.21
N LEU A 142 0.54 1.66 -0.95
CA LEU A 142 0.06 0.31 -1.24
C LEU A 142 0.93 -0.33 -2.34
N ALA A 143 2.21 -0.42 -2.05
CA ALA A 143 3.31 -0.96 -2.85
C ALA A 143 4.46 -1.40 -1.94
N PRO A 144 5.34 -2.31 -2.39
CA PRO A 144 5.49 -2.85 -3.73
C PRO A 144 4.56 -4.02 -4.04
N VAL A 145 4.42 -4.32 -5.35
CA VAL A 145 3.88 -5.59 -5.82
C VAL A 145 4.94 -6.67 -5.65
N LEU A 146 4.62 -7.70 -4.85
CA LEU A 146 5.48 -8.85 -4.55
C LEU A 146 5.11 -10.09 -5.37
N ASP A 147 4.13 -9.95 -6.26
CA ASP A 147 3.68 -11.02 -7.12
C ASP A 147 4.77 -11.38 -8.13
N THR A 148 5.08 -12.66 -8.22
CA THR A 148 5.95 -13.21 -9.24
C THR A 148 5.10 -13.46 -10.48
N CYS A 149 5.32 -12.69 -11.55
CA CYS A 149 4.66 -12.96 -12.84
C CYS A 149 5.26 -14.23 -13.43
N GLY A 150 4.53 -15.33 -13.31
CA GLY A 150 4.95 -16.64 -13.82
C GLY A 150 4.93 -16.73 -15.33
N SER A 151 4.68 -17.95 -15.81
CA SER A 151 4.68 -18.30 -17.23
C SER A 151 3.46 -17.82 -18.02
N SER A 152 2.51 -17.14 -17.37
CA SER A 152 1.35 -16.57 -18.06
C SER A 152 1.66 -15.16 -18.58
N PRO A 153 1.89 -14.98 -19.90
CA PRO A 153 2.15 -13.66 -20.47
C PRO A 153 0.93 -12.73 -20.45
N ALA A 154 -0.18 -13.19 -19.94
CA ALA A 154 -1.50 -12.53 -20.02
C ALA A 154 -2.12 -12.24 -18.65
N ASN A 155 -1.33 -12.08 -17.57
CA ASN A 155 -1.94 -11.63 -16.31
C ASN A 155 -2.53 -10.22 -16.49
N PRO A 156 -3.87 -10.06 -16.45
CA PRO A 156 -4.51 -8.79 -16.80
C PRO A 156 -4.33 -7.72 -15.70
N VAL A 157 -4.04 -8.15 -14.48
CA VAL A 157 -3.97 -7.29 -13.28
C VAL A 157 -2.53 -6.86 -13.01
N ILE A 158 -1.65 -7.82 -12.76
CA ILE A 158 -0.28 -7.56 -12.29
C ILE A 158 0.60 -7.01 -13.41
N ASN A 159 0.69 -7.71 -14.54
CA ASN A 159 1.42 -7.25 -15.73
C ASN A 159 2.80 -6.64 -15.36
N THR A 160 3.09 -5.40 -15.80
CA THR A 160 4.35 -4.68 -15.57
C THR A 160 4.53 -4.14 -14.14
N SER A 161 3.54 -4.33 -13.25
CA SER A 161 3.65 -4.00 -11.82
C SER A 161 4.55 -4.98 -11.06
N SER A 162 4.73 -6.22 -11.55
CA SER A 162 5.71 -7.16 -11.01
C SER A 162 7.13 -6.76 -11.39
N PHE A 163 8.10 -7.05 -10.52
CA PHE A 163 9.53 -6.91 -10.84
C PHE A 163 10.05 -8.00 -11.79
N GLY A 164 9.30 -9.08 -12.01
CA GLY A 164 9.67 -10.14 -12.94
C GLY A 164 9.12 -11.52 -12.62
N SER A 165 9.72 -12.54 -13.24
CA SER A 165 9.32 -13.95 -13.09
C SER A 165 10.21 -14.77 -12.14
N ASP A 166 11.36 -14.24 -11.75
CA ASP A 166 12.25 -14.87 -10.77
C ASP A 166 11.84 -14.42 -9.35
N PRO A 167 11.39 -15.33 -8.48
CA PRO A 167 10.95 -14.99 -7.13
C PRO A 167 12.07 -14.36 -6.28
N HIS A 168 13.32 -14.70 -6.53
CA HIS A 168 14.45 -14.12 -5.79
C HIS A 168 14.75 -12.69 -6.24
N LEU A 169 14.61 -12.38 -7.54
CA LEU A 169 14.70 -11.01 -8.03
C LEU A 169 13.54 -10.17 -7.49
N VAL A 170 12.31 -10.70 -7.52
CA VAL A 170 11.14 -10.02 -6.97
C VAL A 170 11.33 -9.75 -5.46
N ALA A 171 11.85 -10.73 -4.73
CA ALA A 171 12.16 -10.57 -3.31
C ALA A 171 13.20 -9.46 -3.06
N ALA A 172 14.32 -9.48 -3.79
CA ALA A 172 15.38 -8.49 -3.62
C ALA A 172 14.92 -7.07 -3.99
N CYS A 173 14.19 -6.91 -5.10
CA CYS A 173 13.59 -5.64 -5.51
C CYS A 173 12.52 -5.16 -4.52
N GLY A 174 11.65 -6.06 -4.06
CA GLY A 174 10.63 -5.77 -3.07
C GLY A 174 11.22 -5.26 -1.76
N VAL A 175 12.25 -5.92 -1.24
CA VAL A 175 12.98 -5.49 -0.03
C VAL A 175 13.61 -4.10 -0.22
N ALA A 176 14.27 -3.86 -1.36
CA ALA A 176 14.88 -2.56 -1.66
C ALA A 176 13.84 -1.43 -1.72
N PHE A 177 12.67 -1.69 -2.29
CA PHE A 177 11.55 -0.75 -2.34
C PHE A 177 10.99 -0.45 -0.96
N ILE A 178 10.72 -1.49 -0.14
CA ILE A 178 10.21 -1.39 1.22
C ILE A 178 11.15 -0.57 2.10
N GLN A 179 12.43 -0.91 2.09
CA GLN A 179 13.42 -0.21 2.89
C GLN A 179 13.53 1.27 2.53
N ALA A 180 13.58 1.61 1.23
CA ALA A 180 13.65 2.99 0.80
C ALA A 180 12.44 3.83 1.22
N LEU A 181 11.22 3.29 1.11
CA LEU A 181 10.01 3.96 1.59
C LEU A 181 10.04 4.16 3.10
N GLN A 182 10.34 3.11 3.85
CA GLN A 182 10.25 3.13 5.31
C GLN A 182 11.37 3.93 5.96
N GLU A 183 12.57 3.94 5.41
CA GLU A 183 13.67 4.83 5.83
C GLU A 183 13.32 6.30 5.64
N ALA A 184 12.54 6.63 4.60
CA ALA A 184 12.03 7.99 4.40
C ALA A 184 10.83 8.33 5.31
N GLY A 185 10.18 7.37 5.96
CA GLY A 185 9.03 7.57 6.83
C GLY A 185 7.67 7.28 6.17
N VAL A 186 7.63 6.64 5.00
CA VAL A 186 6.41 6.17 4.34
C VAL A 186 6.23 4.67 4.61
N MET A 187 5.10 4.25 5.14
CA MET A 187 4.79 2.84 5.34
C MET A 187 4.61 2.14 3.99
N ALA A 188 5.31 1.02 3.79
CA ALA A 188 5.17 0.17 2.63
C ALA A 188 4.18 -0.97 2.90
N VAL A 189 3.34 -1.30 1.91
CA VAL A 189 2.41 -2.44 1.97
C VAL A 189 2.70 -3.37 0.80
N GLY A 190 3.31 -4.51 1.11
CA GLY A 190 3.57 -5.55 0.10
C GLY A 190 2.29 -6.26 -0.33
N LYS A 191 2.13 -6.52 -1.62
CA LYS A 191 0.90 -7.09 -2.19
C LYS A 191 1.19 -7.98 -3.40
N HIS A 192 0.38 -8.99 -3.68
CA HIS A 192 -0.88 -9.43 -3.06
C HIS A 192 -0.65 -10.82 -2.47
N PHE A 193 -0.66 -10.97 -1.16
CA PHE A 193 -0.43 -12.25 -0.52
C PHE A 193 -1.65 -13.18 -0.63
N PRO A 194 -1.49 -14.47 -0.90
CA PRO A 194 -0.23 -15.22 -1.03
C PRO A 194 0.39 -15.17 -2.44
N GLY A 195 -0.25 -14.58 -3.45
CA GLY A 195 0.27 -14.38 -4.80
C GLY A 195 -0.84 -14.22 -5.83
N HIS A 196 -0.73 -13.22 -6.69
CA HIS A 196 -1.69 -12.92 -7.78
C HIS A 196 -1.04 -13.06 -9.17
N GLY A 197 0.26 -13.42 -9.21
CA GLY A 197 1.06 -13.38 -10.45
C GLY A 197 0.65 -14.40 -11.52
N ASP A 198 0.11 -15.55 -11.13
CA ASP A 198 -0.27 -16.66 -12.03
C ASP A 198 -1.78 -16.73 -12.28
N THR A 199 -2.54 -15.67 -12.00
CA THR A 199 -3.96 -15.61 -12.33
C THR A 199 -4.18 -15.24 -13.80
N THR A 200 -5.22 -15.82 -14.40
CA THR A 200 -5.62 -15.54 -15.80
C THR A 200 -6.91 -14.74 -15.89
N VAL A 201 -7.55 -14.48 -14.75
CA VAL A 201 -8.81 -13.73 -14.62
C VAL A 201 -8.57 -12.51 -13.74
N ASP A 202 -9.20 -11.40 -14.12
CA ASP A 202 -9.18 -10.18 -13.30
C ASP A 202 -10.03 -10.37 -12.04
N SER A 203 -9.40 -10.23 -10.87
CA SER A 203 -10.06 -10.37 -9.56
C SER A 203 -11.15 -9.33 -9.28
N HIS A 204 -11.21 -8.24 -10.07
CA HIS A 204 -12.30 -7.26 -10.02
C HIS A 204 -13.57 -7.72 -10.76
N ILE A 205 -13.46 -8.77 -11.59
CA ILE A 205 -14.57 -9.28 -12.41
C ILE A 205 -15.07 -10.61 -11.88
N ALA A 206 -14.16 -11.51 -11.50
CA ALA A 206 -14.51 -12.83 -10.96
C ALA A 206 -13.42 -13.31 -9.99
N LEU A 207 -13.74 -14.28 -9.14
CA LEU A 207 -12.78 -14.86 -8.21
C LEU A 207 -11.77 -15.76 -8.96
N PRO A 208 -10.49 -15.36 -9.11
CA PRO A 208 -9.50 -16.22 -9.72
C PRO A 208 -9.16 -17.40 -8.81
N VAL A 209 -8.74 -18.50 -9.42
CA VAL A 209 -8.27 -19.70 -8.71
C VAL A 209 -6.83 -19.98 -9.09
N VAL A 210 -5.96 -20.10 -8.10
CA VAL A 210 -4.58 -20.58 -8.27
C VAL A 210 -4.47 -21.98 -7.70
N ALA A 211 -4.47 -22.98 -8.60
CA ALA A 211 -4.49 -24.39 -8.25
C ALA A 211 -3.10 -25.00 -7.93
N HIS A 212 -2.10 -24.16 -7.66
CA HIS A 212 -0.76 -24.63 -7.30
C HIS A 212 -0.76 -25.35 -5.96
N GLY A 213 -0.07 -26.48 -5.90
CA GLY A 213 0.16 -27.20 -4.66
C GLY A 213 1.07 -26.41 -3.72
N ARG A 214 0.98 -26.70 -2.43
CA ARG A 214 1.69 -25.97 -1.36
C ARG A 214 3.20 -25.87 -1.60
N ALA A 215 3.86 -26.94 -2.05
CA ALA A 215 5.30 -26.93 -2.34
C ALA A 215 5.68 -25.90 -3.43
N ARG A 216 4.83 -25.70 -4.44
CA ARG A 216 5.04 -24.65 -5.46
C ARG A 216 4.84 -23.26 -4.84
N LEU A 217 3.80 -23.04 -4.05
CA LEU A 217 3.55 -21.77 -3.40
C LEU A 217 4.71 -21.37 -2.48
N GLU A 218 5.26 -22.32 -1.72
CA GLU A 218 6.42 -22.10 -0.85
C GLU A 218 7.72 -21.80 -1.63
N ALA A 219 7.88 -22.41 -2.81
CA ALA A 219 9.08 -22.21 -3.62
C ALA A 219 9.06 -20.93 -4.49
N VAL A 220 7.91 -20.34 -4.73
CA VAL A 220 7.77 -19.21 -5.65
C VAL A 220 6.98 -18.06 -5.02
N GLU A 221 5.69 -18.25 -4.77
CA GLU A 221 4.78 -17.16 -4.40
C GLU A 221 5.09 -16.61 -3.00
N PHE A 222 5.51 -17.46 -2.07
CA PHE A 222 5.83 -17.03 -0.70
C PHE A 222 7.22 -16.42 -0.53
N VAL A 223 8.14 -16.67 -1.45
CA VAL A 223 9.54 -16.19 -1.34
C VAL A 223 9.61 -14.66 -1.20
N PRO A 224 8.97 -13.84 -2.05
CA PRO A 224 8.99 -12.39 -1.90
C PRO A 224 8.31 -11.90 -0.61
N ALA A 225 7.19 -12.53 -0.23
CA ALA A 225 6.47 -12.15 0.99
C ALA A 225 7.29 -12.45 2.25
N GLN A 226 7.97 -13.61 2.32
CA GLN A 226 8.86 -13.95 3.42
C GLN A 226 10.03 -12.97 3.53
N ALA A 227 10.63 -12.58 2.40
CA ALA A 227 11.69 -11.58 2.38
C ALA A 227 11.19 -10.19 2.85
N ALA A 228 10.00 -9.77 2.43
CA ALA A 228 9.38 -8.53 2.86
C ALA A 228 9.11 -8.52 4.38
N LEU A 229 8.60 -9.63 4.93
CA LEU A 229 8.40 -9.80 6.38
C LEU A 229 9.72 -9.73 7.15
N ALA A 230 10.76 -10.40 6.67
CA ALA A 230 12.09 -10.35 7.28
C ALA A 230 12.70 -8.93 7.22
N ALA A 231 12.36 -8.13 6.21
CA ALA A 231 12.76 -6.73 6.08
C ALA A 231 11.91 -5.77 6.93
N GLY A 232 10.91 -6.26 7.66
CA GLY A 232 10.06 -5.46 8.53
C GLY A 232 9.05 -4.59 7.77
N VAL A 233 8.44 -5.12 6.70
CA VAL A 233 7.38 -4.42 5.97
C VAL A 233 6.23 -4.01 6.90
N ALA A 234 5.72 -2.78 6.75
CA ALA A 234 4.69 -2.22 7.63
C ALA A 234 3.32 -2.90 7.47
N GLY A 235 3.02 -3.43 6.28
CA GLY A 235 1.78 -4.13 6.03
C GLY A 235 1.90 -5.12 4.87
N ILE A 236 0.98 -6.09 4.86
CA ILE A 236 0.77 -7.03 3.75
C ILE A 236 -0.71 -6.96 3.36
N MET A 237 -0.98 -6.83 2.08
CA MET A 237 -2.32 -6.85 1.50
C MET A 237 -2.64 -8.26 0.97
N SER A 238 -3.76 -8.82 1.42
CA SER A 238 -4.24 -10.12 0.93
C SER A 238 -4.81 -10.01 -0.49
N ALA A 239 -4.62 -11.04 -1.30
CA ALA A 239 -5.20 -11.16 -2.62
C ALA A 239 -6.68 -11.56 -2.57
N HIS A 240 -7.47 -11.08 -3.53
CA HIS A 240 -8.80 -11.61 -3.83
C HIS A 240 -8.68 -12.81 -4.78
N VAL A 241 -8.05 -13.90 -4.32
CA VAL A 241 -7.75 -15.10 -5.09
C VAL A 241 -8.00 -16.32 -4.22
N TYR A 242 -8.60 -17.36 -4.81
CA TYR A 242 -8.81 -18.61 -4.12
C TYR A 242 -7.64 -19.58 -4.31
N PHE A 243 -7.15 -20.14 -3.21
CA PHE A 243 -6.04 -21.08 -3.18
C PHE A 243 -6.48 -22.41 -2.53
N PRO A 244 -6.94 -23.40 -3.30
CA PRO A 244 -7.42 -24.69 -2.75
C PRO A 244 -6.38 -25.44 -1.90
N ALA A 245 -5.09 -25.24 -2.18
CA ALA A 245 -4.00 -25.85 -1.42
C ALA A 245 -3.75 -25.22 -0.02
N ILE A 246 -4.34 -24.04 0.24
CA ILE A 246 -4.25 -23.34 1.53
C ILE A 246 -5.56 -23.52 2.29
N GLU A 247 -6.67 -23.21 1.65
CA GLU A 247 -8.02 -23.33 2.20
C GLU A 247 -8.89 -24.14 1.26
N PRO A 248 -9.10 -25.44 1.53
CA PRO A 248 -9.86 -26.33 0.64
C PRO A 248 -11.39 -26.13 0.70
N THR A 249 -11.88 -25.43 1.73
CA THR A 249 -13.31 -25.25 2.02
C THR A 249 -13.77 -23.81 1.79
N ALA A 250 -13.39 -23.19 0.63
CA ALA A 250 -13.95 -21.90 0.29
C ALA A 250 -15.47 -22.01 0.06
N ASN A 251 -16.24 -21.34 0.89
CA ASN A 251 -17.68 -21.15 0.77
C ASN A 251 -18.02 -19.85 0.04
#